data_15ea6961e875ebb6835b568c42a137b8
#
_entry.id   15ea6961e875ebb6835b568c42a137b8
#
_cell.length_a   1.000
_cell.length_b   1.000
_cell.length_c   1.000
_cell.angle_alpha   90.00
_cell.angle_beta   90.00
_cell.angle_gamma   90.00
#
_symmetry.space_group_name_H-M   'P 1'
#
loop_
_entity.id
_entity.type
_entity.pdbx_description
1 polymer ?
#
loop_
_entity_poly.entity_id
_entity_poly.type
_entity_poly.pdbx_seq_one_letter_code
_entity_poly.pdbx_strand_id
1 'polypeptide(L)'
;MPKYMISFNDGDMEVAENEWTEVGNAAHAVMREAIEAGVWIFGGGFLGYKPEVVKRDGSIEQRPLADSSSHIGGFTVIEVPTKEDAYAWARKIGISCRCDQEVREIMEDSEQNLLMKRNN
;
A
#
# COMPACT_ATOMS: atom_id res chain seq x y z
N MET A 1 -3.84 -12.54 -13.99
CA MET A 1 -2.53 -12.06 -13.50
C MET A 1 -2.56 -11.94 -11.99
N PRO A 2 -1.47 -12.27 -11.32
CA PRO A 2 -1.44 -12.14 -9.87
C PRO A 2 -1.47 -10.69 -9.41
N LYS A 3 -1.99 -10.49 -8.19
CA LYS A 3 -2.00 -9.19 -7.54
C LYS A 3 -1.03 -9.22 -6.37
N TYR A 4 -0.39 -8.08 -6.14
CA TYR A 4 0.60 -7.92 -5.08
C TYR A 4 0.27 -6.71 -4.23
N MET A 5 0.44 -6.84 -2.92
CA MET A 5 0.41 -5.68 -2.04
C MET A 5 1.83 -5.23 -1.75
N ILE A 6 2.08 -3.96 -1.98
CA ILE A 6 3.34 -3.29 -1.69
C ILE A 6 3.07 -2.35 -0.53
N SER A 7 3.81 -2.47 0.56
CA SER A 7 3.50 -1.70 1.77
C SER A 7 4.75 -1.31 2.54
N PHE A 8 4.59 -0.30 3.39
CA PHE A 8 5.61 0.11 4.36
C PHE A 8 4.93 0.41 5.69
N ASN A 9 5.70 0.43 6.76
CA ASN A 9 5.18 0.66 8.10
C ASN A 9 5.21 2.14 8.48
N ASP A 10 4.35 2.51 9.42
CA ASP A 10 4.35 3.86 9.99
C ASP A 10 5.74 4.23 10.49
N GLY A 11 6.16 5.45 10.19
CA GLY A 11 7.46 5.98 10.63
C GLY A 11 8.64 5.59 9.77
N ASP A 12 8.44 4.73 8.75
CA ASP A 12 9.55 4.29 7.89
C ASP A 12 10.00 5.36 6.91
N MET A 13 9.12 6.28 6.53
CA MET A 13 9.47 7.33 5.55
C MET A 13 10.45 8.33 6.14
N GLU A 14 11.56 8.55 5.43
CA GLU A 14 12.59 9.51 5.84
C GLU A 14 12.34 10.85 5.16
N VAL A 15 11.46 11.65 5.75
CA VAL A 15 11.02 12.92 5.15
C VAL A 15 11.19 14.05 6.17
N ALA A 16 11.98 15.07 5.80
CA ALA A 16 12.06 16.29 6.60
C ALA A 16 10.75 17.07 6.48
N GLU A 17 10.42 17.84 7.50
CA GLU A 17 9.14 18.55 7.60
C GLU A 17 8.84 19.43 6.36
N ASN A 18 9.88 20.03 5.78
CA ASN A 18 9.73 20.89 4.60
C ASN A 18 9.74 20.13 3.27
N GLU A 19 9.81 18.81 3.29
CA GLU A 19 9.94 17.98 2.08
C GLU A 19 8.67 17.21 1.72
N TRP A 20 7.61 17.31 2.51
CA TRP A 20 6.39 16.53 2.30
C TRP A 20 5.73 16.79 0.93
N THR A 21 5.75 18.04 0.47
CA THR A 21 5.18 18.36 -0.85
C THR A 21 5.96 17.69 -1.96
N GLU A 22 7.28 17.72 -1.89
CA GLU A 22 8.16 17.07 -2.87
C GLU A 22 7.95 15.56 -2.90
N VAL A 23 7.89 14.94 -1.73
CA VAL A 23 7.65 13.49 -1.63
C VAL A 23 6.28 13.13 -2.16
N GLY A 24 5.26 13.91 -1.83
CA GLY A 24 3.90 13.71 -2.35
C GLY A 24 3.85 13.78 -3.87
N ASN A 25 4.56 14.76 -4.46
CA ASN A 25 4.63 14.88 -5.91
C ASN A 25 5.35 13.69 -6.54
N ALA A 26 6.43 13.22 -5.94
CA ALA A 26 7.16 12.06 -6.43
C ALA A 26 6.31 10.79 -6.36
N ALA A 27 5.60 10.58 -5.25
CA ALA A 27 4.70 9.44 -5.10
C ALA A 27 3.57 9.45 -6.12
N HIS A 28 2.97 10.63 -6.35
CA HIS A 28 1.92 10.77 -7.36
C HIS A 28 2.44 10.55 -8.78
N ALA A 29 3.69 10.90 -9.06
CA ALA A 29 4.28 10.64 -10.37
C ALA A 29 4.38 9.13 -10.64
N VAL A 30 4.79 8.35 -9.64
CA VAL A 30 4.83 6.88 -9.76
C VAL A 30 3.41 6.31 -9.89
N MET A 31 2.46 6.83 -9.12
CA MET A 31 1.07 6.42 -9.23
C MET A 31 0.53 6.63 -10.65
N ARG A 32 0.76 7.81 -11.22
CA ARG A 32 0.32 8.10 -12.59
C ARG A 32 0.96 7.15 -13.60
N GLU A 33 2.24 6.87 -13.44
CA GLU A 33 2.96 5.94 -14.31
C GLU A 33 2.32 4.54 -14.23
N ALA A 34 2.01 4.07 -13.03
CA ALA A 34 1.40 2.76 -12.81
C ALA A 34 -0.03 2.69 -13.37
N ILE A 35 -0.79 3.77 -13.23
CA ILE A 35 -2.13 3.85 -13.81
C ILE A 35 -2.06 3.81 -15.34
N GLU A 36 -1.15 4.58 -15.94
CA GLU A 36 -0.95 4.58 -17.39
C GLU A 36 -0.50 3.23 -17.91
N ALA A 37 0.30 2.50 -17.13
CA ALA A 37 0.74 1.16 -17.48
C ALA A 37 -0.36 0.11 -17.28
N GLY A 38 -1.49 0.47 -16.69
CA GLY A 38 -2.61 -0.44 -16.45
C GLY A 38 -2.41 -1.42 -15.31
N VAL A 39 -1.45 -1.17 -14.42
CA VAL A 39 -1.12 -2.10 -13.33
C VAL A 39 -1.70 -1.69 -11.98
N TRP A 40 -2.07 -0.44 -11.81
CA TRP A 40 -2.56 0.10 -10.54
C TRP A 40 -3.98 -0.36 -10.24
N ILE A 41 -4.19 -1.01 -9.09
CA ILE A 41 -5.54 -1.37 -8.61
C ILE A 41 -6.03 -0.32 -7.61
N PHE A 42 -5.27 -0.10 -6.55
CA PHE A 42 -5.63 0.85 -5.52
C PHE A 42 -4.45 1.05 -4.57
N GLY A 43 -4.41 2.23 -3.93
CA GLY A 43 -3.41 2.48 -2.91
C GLY A 43 -3.66 3.76 -2.17
N GLY A 44 -2.94 3.96 -1.09
CA GLY A 44 -3.03 5.17 -0.29
C GLY A 44 -2.31 5.04 1.03
N GLY A 45 -2.21 6.17 1.72
CA GLY A 45 -1.77 6.23 3.10
C GLY A 45 -2.95 6.26 4.05
N PHE A 46 -2.69 6.17 5.33
CA PHE A 46 -3.73 6.20 6.35
C PHE A 46 -3.80 7.55 7.03
N LEU A 47 -5.03 7.95 7.38
CA LEU A 47 -5.25 9.16 8.17
C LEU A 47 -5.00 8.88 9.64
N GLY A 48 -4.21 9.77 10.27
CA GLY A 48 -4.02 9.77 11.72
C GLY A 48 -3.20 8.60 12.24
N TYR A 49 -3.09 8.56 13.54
CA TYR A 49 -2.17 7.68 14.23
C TYR A 49 -2.84 6.86 15.34
N LYS A 50 -4.11 6.60 15.24
CA LYS A 50 -4.81 5.85 16.27
C LYS A 50 -5.59 4.70 15.66
N PRO A 51 -4.89 3.61 15.27
CA PRO A 51 -5.60 2.46 14.77
C PRO A 51 -6.51 1.88 15.85
N GLU A 52 -7.68 1.49 15.44
CA GLU A 52 -8.68 0.90 16.31
C GLU A 52 -8.88 -0.55 15.91
N VAL A 53 -8.97 -1.41 16.91
CA VAL A 53 -9.20 -2.85 16.71
C VAL A 53 -10.61 -3.18 17.17
N VAL A 54 -11.43 -3.64 16.24
CA VAL A 54 -12.77 -4.17 16.58
C VAL A 54 -12.60 -5.64 16.90
N LYS A 55 -12.82 -6.00 18.14
CA LYS A 55 -12.70 -7.38 18.60
C LYS A 55 -13.92 -8.20 18.17
N ARG A 56 -13.78 -9.53 18.20
CA ARG A 56 -14.86 -10.42 17.80
C ARG A 56 -16.12 -10.28 18.65
N ASP A 57 -16.00 -9.80 19.88
CA ASP A 57 -17.14 -9.54 20.76
C ASP A 57 -17.82 -8.20 20.52
N GLY A 58 -17.30 -7.41 19.55
CA GLY A 58 -17.82 -6.10 19.20
C GLY A 58 -17.19 -4.94 19.95
N SER A 59 -16.34 -5.20 20.94
CA SER A 59 -15.65 -4.13 21.65
C SER A 59 -14.57 -3.50 20.78
N ILE A 60 -14.26 -2.23 21.04
CA ILE A 60 -13.27 -1.48 20.29
C ILE A 60 -12.10 -1.12 21.20
N GLU A 61 -10.89 -1.43 20.74
CA GLU A 61 -9.67 -1.15 21.48
C GLU A 61 -8.78 -0.23 20.62
N GLN A 62 -8.30 0.85 21.21
CA GLN A 62 -7.31 1.68 20.56
C GLN A 62 -5.91 1.12 20.82
N ARG A 63 -5.11 1.03 19.77
CA ARG A 63 -3.72 0.60 19.87
C ARG A 63 -2.81 1.79 19.64
N PRO A 64 -2.05 2.24 20.67
CA PRO A 64 -1.13 3.34 20.49
C PRO A 64 0.01 2.96 19.56
N LEU A 65 0.54 3.96 18.84
CA LEU A 65 1.65 3.78 17.90
C LEU A 65 3.02 3.63 18.59
N ALA A 66 3.05 3.18 19.82
CA ALA A 66 4.32 2.96 20.52
C ALA A 66 5.22 1.94 19.79
N ASP A 67 4.61 1.09 18.97
CA ASP A 67 5.31 0.14 18.11
C ASP A 67 4.84 0.34 16.67
N SER A 68 5.42 1.32 15.98
CA SER A 68 5.06 1.67 14.61
C SER A 68 5.36 0.53 13.63
N SER A 69 6.30 -0.37 13.97
CA SER A 69 6.66 -1.48 13.11
C SER A 69 5.54 -2.51 12.93
N SER A 70 4.51 -2.46 13.78
CA SER A 70 3.37 -3.38 13.69
C SER A 70 2.19 -2.82 12.89
N HIS A 71 2.31 -1.57 12.38
CA HIS A 71 1.22 -0.92 11.65
C HIS A 71 1.67 -0.48 10.26
N ILE A 72 0.88 -0.85 9.26
CA ILE A 72 1.11 -0.41 7.88
C ILE A 72 0.82 1.09 7.79
N GLY A 73 1.78 1.85 7.27
CA GLY A 73 1.64 3.31 7.06
C GLY A 73 1.06 3.68 5.71
N GLY A 74 1.24 2.81 4.72
CA GLY A 74 0.68 2.99 3.39
C GLY A 74 0.82 1.72 2.58
N PHE A 75 0.05 1.64 1.50
CA PHE A 75 0.08 0.45 0.65
C PHE A 75 -0.34 0.77 -0.78
N THR A 76 0.05 -0.12 -1.68
CA THR A 76 -0.38 -0.12 -3.06
C THR A 76 -0.69 -1.55 -3.49
N VAL A 77 -1.79 -1.75 -4.18
CA VAL A 77 -2.10 -3.04 -4.80
C VAL A 77 -1.95 -2.90 -6.31
N ILE A 78 -1.13 -3.76 -6.89
CA ILE A 78 -0.90 -3.80 -8.33
C ILE A 78 -1.19 -5.18 -8.89
N GLU A 79 -1.50 -5.23 -10.19
CA GLU A 79 -1.68 -6.48 -10.92
C GLU A 79 -0.67 -6.53 -12.05
N VAL A 80 0.25 -7.50 -11.97
CA VAL A 80 1.36 -7.64 -12.94
C VAL A 80 1.59 -9.12 -13.24
N PRO A 81 2.20 -9.43 -14.40
CA PRO A 81 2.41 -10.82 -14.78
C PRO A 81 3.35 -11.61 -13.88
N THR A 82 4.41 -10.98 -13.35
CA THR A 82 5.46 -11.69 -12.62
C THR A 82 5.81 -11.00 -11.32
N LYS A 83 6.43 -11.75 -10.43
CA LYS A 83 6.96 -11.25 -9.16
C LYS A 83 8.05 -10.21 -9.40
N GLU A 84 8.86 -10.41 -10.43
CA GLU A 84 9.93 -9.48 -10.79
C GLU A 84 9.37 -8.12 -11.22
N ASP A 85 8.25 -8.11 -11.93
CA ASP A 85 7.55 -6.87 -12.26
C ASP A 85 7.09 -6.16 -11.00
N ALA A 86 6.57 -6.91 -10.03
CA ALA A 86 6.15 -6.34 -8.74
C ALA A 86 7.33 -5.71 -7.99
N TYR A 87 8.49 -6.36 -8.02
CA TYR A 87 9.70 -5.83 -7.39
C TYR A 87 10.13 -4.52 -8.05
N ALA A 88 10.05 -4.45 -9.38
CA ALA A 88 10.40 -3.22 -10.11
C ALA A 88 9.51 -2.04 -9.71
N TRP A 89 8.20 -2.27 -9.59
CA TRP A 89 7.28 -1.23 -9.13
C TRP A 89 7.52 -0.87 -7.67
N ALA A 90 7.78 -1.87 -6.82
CA ALA A 90 8.08 -1.63 -5.40
C ALA A 90 9.32 -0.75 -5.23
N ARG A 91 10.34 -0.95 -6.06
CA ARG A 91 11.53 -0.11 -6.04
C ARG A 91 11.22 1.34 -6.38
N LYS A 92 10.42 1.57 -7.41
CA LYS A 92 10.00 2.93 -7.79
C LYS A 92 9.22 3.60 -6.66
N ILE A 93 8.30 2.87 -6.03
CA ILE A 93 7.52 3.37 -4.90
C ILE A 93 8.45 3.68 -3.72
N GLY A 94 9.38 2.78 -3.42
CA GLY A 94 10.32 2.95 -2.32
C GLY A 94 11.22 4.17 -2.49
N ILE A 95 11.69 4.41 -3.71
CA ILE A 95 12.51 5.59 -4.00
C ILE A 95 11.68 6.86 -3.79
N SER A 96 10.45 6.90 -4.29
CA SER A 96 9.59 8.07 -4.17
C SER A 96 9.12 8.32 -2.74
N CYS A 97 8.84 7.28 -1.97
CA CYS A 97 8.36 7.36 -0.59
C CYS A 97 9.51 7.38 0.43
N ARG A 98 10.76 7.21 0.00
CA ARG A 98 11.96 7.22 0.84
C ARG A 98 11.95 6.16 1.94
N CYS A 99 11.49 4.98 1.63
CA CYS A 99 11.56 3.84 2.55
C CYS A 99 11.45 2.53 1.77
N ASP A 100 11.90 1.45 2.43
CA ASP A 100 11.80 0.12 1.88
C ASP A 100 10.36 -0.32 1.78
N GLN A 101 10.07 -1.20 0.83
CA GLN A 101 8.71 -1.68 0.58
C GLN A 101 8.67 -3.19 0.73
N GLU A 102 7.67 -3.67 1.45
CA GLU A 102 7.38 -5.10 1.55
C GLU A 102 6.46 -5.51 0.39
N VAL A 103 6.78 -6.60 -0.27
CA VAL A 103 5.98 -7.13 -1.38
C VAL A 103 5.39 -8.47 -1.00
N ARG A 104 4.07 -8.58 -1.07
CA ARG A 104 3.38 -9.83 -0.78
C ARG A 104 2.39 -10.15 -1.89
N GLU A 105 2.41 -11.38 -2.37
CA GLU A 105 1.41 -11.83 -3.33
C GLU A 105 0.09 -12.07 -2.61
N ILE A 106 -1.00 -11.55 -3.19
CA ILE A 106 -2.33 -11.72 -2.64
C ILE A 106 -2.88 -13.07 -3.12
N MET A 107 -3.41 -13.85 -2.18
CA MET A 107 -4.03 -15.13 -2.53
C MET A 107 -5.22 -14.88 -3.45
N GLU A 108 -5.27 -15.60 -4.56
CA GLU A 108 -6.37 -15.47 -5.51
C GLU A 108 -7.66 -16.05 -4.93
N ASP A 109 -8.73 -15.33 -5.11
CA ASP A 109 -10.07 -15.74 -4.70
C ASP A 109 -10.98 -15.73 -5.92
N SER A 110 -11.17 -16.92 -6.48
CA SER A 110 -11.94 -17.08 -7.73
C SER A 110 -13.40 -16.70 -7.57
N GLU A 111 -13.99 -16.94 -6.41
CA GLU A 111 -15.38 -16.54 -6.13
C GLU A 111 -15.51 -15.01 -6.10
N GLN A 112 -14.59 -14.33 -5.41
CA GLN A 112 -14.57 -12.88 -5.37
C GLN A 112 -14.43 -12.31 -6.78
N ASN A 113 -13.49 -12.83 -7.55
CA ASN A 113 -13.26 -12.37 -8.92
C ASN A 113 -14.50 -12.49 -9.78
N LEU A 114 -15.21 -13.62 -9.67
CA LEU A 114 -16.44 -13.84 -10.43
C LEU A 114 -17.53 -12.86 -10.02
N LEU A 115 -17.73 -12.64 -8.72
CA LEU A 115 -18.76 -11.75 -8.20
C LEU A 115 -18.46 -10.30 -8.58
N MET A 116 -17.21 -9.88 -8.52
CA MET A 116 -16.83 -8.52 -8.90
C MET A 116 -17.06 -8.26 -10.39
N LYS A 117 -16.82 -9.24 -11.25
CA LYS A 117 -17.11 -9.12 -12.68
C LYS A 117 -18.61 -8.93 -12.96
N ARG A 118 -19.48 -9.57 -12.16
CA ARG A 118 -20.92 -9.50 -12.33
C ARG A 118 -21.49 -8.14 -11.96
N ASN A 119 -20.78 -7.38 -11.14
CA ASN A 119 -21.22 -6.07 -10.66
C ASN A 119 -20.59 -4.90 -11.43
N ASN A 120 -19.78 -5.17 -12.42
CA ASN A 120 -19.14 -4.14 -13.25
C ASN A 120 -19.86 -4.02 -14.61
#